data_14068dca3e64a597c4d3a0ee11c02798
#
_entry.id   14068dca3e64a597c4d3a0ee11c02798
#
_cell.length_a   1.000
_cell.length_b   1.000
_cell.length_c   1.000
_cell.angle_alpha   90.00
_cell.angle_beta   90.00
_cell.angle_gamma   90.00
#
_symmetry.space_group_name_H-M   'P 1'
#
loop_
_entity.id
_entity.type
_entity.pdbx_description
1 polymer ?
#
loop_
_entity_poly.entity_id
_entity_poly.type
_entity_poly.pdbx_seq_one_letter_code
_entity_poly.pdbx_strand_id
1 'polypeptide(L)'
;MEEHDIDFEDVGCFSTESVDYPIYGEKVARLVASGECEKGIVICTTGIGISIAANKVKGIRCAHCTDSLSAEMTRRHNDANVLALGAGITGPNLAKRIVEVFLNTEFEGGRHARRVGQLDGIQP
;
A
#
# COMPACT_ATOMS: atom_id res chain seq x y z
N MET A 1 -2.04 8.97 10.62
CA MET A 1 -0.67 9.29 10.22
C MET A 1 -0.04 10.36 11.06
N GLU A 2 -0.82 11.36 11.43
CA GLU A 2 -0.32 12.47 12.26
C GLU A 2 0.21 12.02 13.60
N GLU A 3 -0.32 10.93 14.14
CA GLU A 3 0.07 10.42 15.45
C GLU A 3 1.51 9.95 15.55
N HIS A 4 2.15 9.69 14.42
CA HIS A 4 3.49 9.14 14.38
C HIS A 4 4.51 10.09 13.78
N ASP A 5 4.17 11.36 13.63
CA ASP A 5 5.08 12.35 13.07
C ASP A 5 5.63 11.93 11.69
N ILE A 6 4.79 11.29 10.91
CA ILE A 6 5.16 10.80 9.59
C ILE A 6 4.71 11.79 8.54
N ASP A 7 5.61 12.18 7.66
CA ASP A 7 5.27 13.02 6.52
C ASP A 7 4.35 12.26 5.57
N PHE A 8 3.24 12.87 5.21
CA PHE A 8 2.32 12.24 4.29
C PHE A 8 1.70 13.29 3.36
N GLU A 9 1.22 12.81 2.24
CA GLU A 9 0.55 13.63 1.25
C GLU A 9 -0.82 13.03 0.95
N ASP A 10 -1.86 13.82 1.13
CA ASP A 10 -3.23 13.41 0.84
C ASP A 10 -3.55 13.75 -0.61
N VAL A 11 -3.56 12.76 -1.47
CA VAL A 11 -3.81 12.94 -2.89
C VAL A 11 -5.16 12.37 -3.32
N GLY A 12 -5.95 11.86 -2.35
CA GLY A 12 -7.20 11.21 -2.62
C GLY A 12 -8.39 11.90 -2.00
N CYS A 13 -9.55 11.37 -2.28
CA CYS A 13 -10.80 11.74 -1.66
C CYS A 13 -11.22 10.61 -0.72
N PHE A 14 -11.56 10.95 0.51
CA PHE A 14 -11.98 9.96 1.49
C PHE A 14 -13.47 9.64 1.43
N SER A 15 -14.19 10.27 0.49
CA SER A 15 -15.58 9.90 0.25
C SER A 15 -15.65 8.52 -0.38
N THR A 16 -16.54 7.69 0.11
CA THR A 16 -16.79 6.37 -0.48
C THR A 16 -17.76 6.47 -1.66
N GLU A 17 -18.20 7.68 -1.99
CA GLU A 17 -19.18 7.89 -3.03
C GLU A 17 -18.53 8.19 -4.35
N SER A 18 -18.88 7.40 -5.36
CA SER A 18 -18.71 7.71 -6.77
C SER A 18 -17.33 8.21 -7.21
N VAL A 19 -16.26 7.85 -6.51
CA VAL A 19 -14.93 8.19 -6.99
C VAL A 19 -14.39 7.04 -7.81
N ASP A 20 -13.73 7.41 -8.91
CA ASP A 20 -13.06 6.42 -9.75
C ASP A 20 -11.75 6.03 -9.07
N TYR A 21 -11.78 4.97 -8.26
CA TYR A 21 -10.63 4.54 -7.49
C TYR A 21 -9.36 4.30 -8.32
N PRO A 22 -9.45 3.87 -9.61
CA PRO A 22 -8.21 3.66 -10.38
C PRO A 22 -7.37 4.94 -10.53
N ILE A 23 -8.01 6.09 -10.65
CA ILE A 23 -7.32 7.39 -10.78
C ILE A 23 -6.49 7.65 -9.53
N TYR A 24 -7.06 7.45 -8.37
CA TYR A 24 -6.38 7.70 -7.09
C TYR A 24 -5.33 6.65 -6.79
N GLY A 25 -5.60 5.40 -7.11
CA GLY A 25 -4.62 4.32 -6.96
C GLY A 25 -3.38 4.56 -7.81
N GLU A 26 -3.58 4.94 -9.06
CA GLU A 26 -2.47 5.26 -9.96
C GLU A 26 -1.67 6.47 -9.46
N LYS A 27 -2.36 7.51 -9.00
CA LYS A 27 -1.73 8.74 -8.54
C LYS A 27 -0.78 8.48 -7.36
N VAL A 28 -1.25 7.75 -6.36
CA VAL A 28 -0.43 7.39 -5.20
C VAL A 28 0.73 6.50 -5.64
N ALA A 29 0.46 5.51 -6.48
CA ALA A 29 1.49 4.60 -6.96
C ALA A 29 2.61 5.34 -7.69
N ARG A 30 2.28 6.33 -8.52
CA ARG A 30 3.29 7.10 -9.24
C ARG A 30 4.14 7.96 -8.32
N LEU A 31 3.55 8.50 -7.25
CA LEU A 31 4.31 9.25 -6.25
C LEU A 31 5.33 8.36 -5.54
N VAL A 32 4.94 7.13 -5.23
CA VAL A 32 5.86 6.17 -4.61
C VAL A 32 6.92 5.71 -5.61
N ALA A 33 6.51 5.41 -6.84
CA ALA A 33 7.43 4.94 -7.88
C ALA A 33 8.48 5.99 -8.24
N SER A 34 8.12 7.27 -8.19
CA SER A 34 9.06 8.37 -8.48
C SER A 34 10.00 8.68 -7.33
N GLY A 35 9.75 8.15 -6.14
CA GLY A 35 10.55 8.43 -4.96
C GLY A 35 10.10 9.65 -4.18
N GLU A 36 9.06 10.36 -4.63
CA GLU A 36 8.52 11.51 -3.88
C GLU A 36 7.94 11.09 -2.55
N CYS A 37 7.35 9.87 -2.51
CA CYS A 37 6.87 9.27 -1.28
C CYS A 37 7.56 7.92 -1.11
N GLU A 38 7.95 7.62 0.11
CA GLU A 38 8.60 6.34 0.40
C GLU A 38 7.60 5.19 0.38
N LYS A 39 6.42 5.41 0.93
CA LYS A 39 5.34 4.44 0.98
C LYS A 39 4.01 5.14 0.71
N GLY A 40 3.04 4.37 0.24
CA GLY A 40 1.70 4.88 -0.02
C GLY A 40 0.63 4.04 0.66
N ILE A 41 -0.50 4.67 0.94
CA ILE A 41 -1.68 4.00 1.47
C ILE A 41 -2.87 4.39 0.63
N VAL A 42 -3.59 3.40 0.11
CA VAL A 42 -4.75 3.61 -0.72
C VAL A 42 -5.97 2.92 -0.11
N ILE A 43 -7.12 3.55 -0.20
CA ILE A 43 -8.34 3.07 0.44
C ILE A 43 -9.49 3.15 -0.54
N CYS A 44 -10.25 2.06 -0.66
CA CYS A 44 -11.55 2.05 -1.33
C CYS A 44 -12.48 1.15 -0.55
N THR A 45 -13.65 0.80 -1.08
CA THR A 45 -14.64 0.02 -0.33
C THR A 45 -14.10 -1.35 0.08
N THR A 46 -13.47 -2.07 -0.83
CA THR A 46 -12.91 -3.41 -0.53
C THR A 46 -11.40 -3.41 -0.45
N GLY A 47 -10.72 -2.43 -1.00
CA GLY A 47 -9.27 -2.40 -1.14
C GLY A 47 -8.76 -3.19 -2.34
N ILE A 48 -9.62 -4.01 -2.96
CA ILE A 48 -9.19 -4.93 -4.02
C ILE A 48 -8.92 -4.18 -5.33
N GLY A 49 -9.90 -3.42 -5.82
CA GLY A 49 -9.75 -2.72 -7.10
C GLY A 49 -8.62 -1.71 -7.09
N ILE A 50 -8.50 -0.96 -6.00
CA ILE A 50 -7.45 0.05 -5.90
C ILE A 50 -6.05 -0.59 -5.79
N SER A 51 -5.96 -1.80 -5.21
CA SER A 51 -4.69 -2.52 -5.17
C SER A 51 -4.29 -2.98 -6.57
N ILE A 52 -5.25 -3.40 -7.38
CA ILE A 52 -5.00 -3.78 -8.77
C ILE A 52 -4.48 -2.56 -9.54
N ALA A 53 -5.13 -1.42 -9.39
CA ALA A 53 -4.73 -0.19 -10.07
C ALA A 53 -3.29 0.21 -9.69
N ALA A 54 -2.97 0.18 -8.41
CA ALA A 54 -1.63 0.55 -7.94
C ALA A 54 -0.58 -0.40 -8.50
N ASN A 55 -0.87 -1.70 -8.52
CA ASN A 55 0.09 -2.70 -9.02
C ASN A 55 0.32 -2.63 -10.53
N LYS A 56 -0.47 -1.87 -11.26
CA LYS A 56 -0.22 -1.66 -12.69
C LYS A 56 0.93 -0.68 -12.95
N VAL A 57 1.35 0.05 -11.94
CA VAL A 57 2.45 0.99 -12.07
C VAL A 57 3.77 0.26 -11.80
N LYS A 58 4.72 0.41 -12.71
CA LYS A 58 6.03 -0.25 -12.60
C LYS A 58 6.75 0.21 -11.32
N GLY A 59 7.32 -0.74 -10.61
CA GLY A 59 8.04 -0.47 -9.36
C GLY A 59 7.16 -0.49 -8.13
N ILE A 60 5.87 -0.76 -8.29
CA ILE A 60 4.93 -0.80 -7.17
C ILE A 60 4.61 -2.24 -6.78
N ARG A 61 4.70 -2.49 -5.50
CA ARG A 61 4.27 -3.73 -4.86
C ARG A 61 3.22 -3.35 -3.83
N CYS A 62 1.96 -3.37 -4.26
CA CYS A 62 0.83 -3.01 -3.41
C CYS A 62 0.26 -4.28 -2.79
N ALA A 63 0.12 -4.27 -1.47
CA ALA A 63 -0.48 -5.38 -0.74
C ALA A 63 -1.83 -4.97 -0.20
N HIS A 64 -2.85 -5.77 -0.48
CA HIS A 64 -4.17 -5.62 0.11
C HIS A 64 -4.21 -6.43 1.40
N CYS A 65 -4.28 -5.75 2.53
CA CYS A 65 -4.23 -6.40 3.84
C CYS A 65 -5.52 -6.20 4.61
N THR A 66 -5.96 -7.27 5.28
CA THR A 66 -7.14 -7.25 6.16
C THR A 66 -6.78 -7.60 7.60
N ASP A 67 -5.50 -7.82 7.87
CA ASP A 67 -5.00 -8.14 9.20
C ASP A 67 -3.57 -7.62 9.37
N SER A 68 -3.13 -7.51 10.61
CA SER A 68 -1.82 -6.95 10.92
C SER A 68 -0.68 -7.92 10.57
N LEU A 69 -0.92 -9.22 10.65
CA LEU A 69 0.12 -10.19 10.31
C LEU A 69 0.47 -10.12 8.83
N SER A 70 -0.54 -10.04 7.95
CA SER A 70 -0.28 -9.89 6.52
C SER A 70 0.49 -8.61 6.22
N ALA A 71 0.19 -7.52 6.91
CA ALA A 71 0.91 -6.27 6.75
C ALA A 71 2.38 -6.40 7.16
N GLU A 72 2.62 -7.08 8.27
CA GLU A 72 3.98 -7.34 8.73
C GLU A 72 4.75 -8.20 7.74
N MET A 73 4.16 -9.30 7.31
CA MET A 73 4.85 -10.25 6.44
C MET A 73 5.10 -9.70 5.05
N THR A 74 4.16 -8.92 4.50
CA THR A 74 4.40 -8.32 3.19
C THR A 74 5.51 -7.28 3.23
N ARG A 75 5.71 -6.60 4.37
CA ARG A 75 6.87 -5.73 4.54
C ARG A 75 8.15 -6.54 4.65
N ARG A 76 8.17 -7.53 5.52
CA ARG A 76 9.38 -8.33 5.77
C ARG A 76 9.83 -9.11 4.54
N HIS A 77 8.89 -9.66 3.79
CA HIS A 77 9.18 -10.59 2.70
C HIS A 77 9.07 -10.00 1.31
N ASN A 78 8.12 -9.12 1.09
CA ASN A 78 7.81 -8.61 -0.24
C ASN A 78 8.26 -7.17 -0.46
N ASP A 79 8.71 -6.51 0.59
CA ASP A 79 9.05 -5.07 0.55
C ASP A 79 7.93 -4.27 -0.12
N ALA A 80 6.69 -4.58 0.25
CA ALA A 80 5.54 -3.87 -0.30
C ALA A 80 5.66 -2.38 0.03
N ASN A 81 5.47 -1.55 -0.98
CA ASN A 81 5.63 -0.11 -0.82
C ASN A 81 4.31 0.66 -0.87
N VAL A 82 3.21 -0.03 -1.14
CA VAL A 82 1.86 0.53 -1.06
C VAL A 82 0.96 -0.45 -0.31
N LEU A 83 0.16 0.07 0.59
CA LEU A 83 -0.82 -0.70 1.34
C LEU A 83 -2.22 -0.33 0.85
N ALA A 84 -3.04 -1.31 0.53
CA ALA A 84 -4.43 -1.09 0.17
C ALA A 84 -5.35 -1.60 1.27
N LEU A 85 -6.33 -0.78 1.63
CA LEU A 85 -7.31 -1.08 2.67
C LEU A 85 -8.73 -0.95 2.12
N GLY A 86 -9.64 -1.76 2.65
CA GLY A 86 -11.07 -1.67 2.33
C GLY A 86 -11.85 -1.07 3.49
N ALA A 87 -12.33 0.15 3.33
CA ALA A 87 -13.08 0.84 4.39
C ALA A 87 -14.40 0.13 4.72
N GLY A 88 -14.96 -0.60 3.77
CA GLY A 88 -16.18 -1.36 3.99
C GLY A 88 -15.97 -2.73 4.61
N ILE A 89 -14.72 -3.17 4.72
CA ILE A 89 -14.38 -4.51 5.23
C ILE A 89 -13.66 -4.41 6.57
N THR A 90 -12.72 -3.47 6.68
CA THR A 90 -11.85 -3.33 7.84
C THR A 90 -12.28 -2.14 8.66
N GLY A 91 -12.61 -2.39 9.93
CA GLY A 91 -13.02 -1.32 10.85
C GLY A 91 -11.87 -0.37 11.18
N PRO A 92 -12.18 0.84 11.68
CA PRO A 92 -11.17 1.88 11.90
C PRO A 92 -10.02 1.47 12.83
N ASN A 93 -10.32 0.77 13.91
CA ASN A 93 -9.28 0.39 14.87
C ASN A 93 -8.31 -0.61 14.28
N LEU A 94 -8.81 -1.60 13.56
CA LEU A 94 -7.95 -2.57 12.90
C LEU A 94 -7.19 -1.93 11.73
N ALA A 95 -7.83 -1.06 10.97
CA ALA A 95 -7.17 -0.34 9.88
C ALA A 95 -5.98 0.46 10.41
N LYS A 96 -6.16 1.15 11.52
CA LYS A 96 -5.08 1.91 12.16
C LYS A 96 -3.92 1.00 12.55
N ARG A 97 -4.23 -0.16 13.14
CA ARG A 97 -3.19 -1.13 13.52
C ARG A 97 -2.42 -1.64 12.30
N ILE A 98 -3.14 -1.94 11.21
CA ILE A 98 -2.53 -2.43 9.98
C ILE A 98 -1.57 -1.36 9.42
N VAL A 99 -2.01 -0.10 9.40
CA VAL A 99 -1.19 1.02 8.92
C VAL A 99 0.07 1.17 9.77
N GLU A 100 -0.07 1.13 11.10
CA GLU A 100 1.07 1.26 11.99
C GLU A 100 2.11 0.15 11.76
N VAL A 101 1.65 -1.09 11.63
CA VAL A 101 2.53 -2.22 11.36
C VAL A 101 3.22 -2.05 10.01
N PHE A 102 2.47 -1.67 8.99
CA PHE A 102 3.02 -1.47 7.65
C PHE A 102 4.10 -0.40 7.63
N LEU A 103 3.87 0.73 8.28
CA LEU A 103 4.81 1.84 8.27
C LEU A 103 6.06 1.58 9.11
N ASN A 104 5.98 0.72 10.12
CA ASN A 104 7.06 0.51 11.07
C ASN A 104 7.81 -0.81 10.91
N THR A 105 7.49 -1.62 9.90
CA THR A 105 8.16 -2.90 9.66
C THR A 105 9.14 -2.76 8.51
N GLU A 106 10.37 -3.18 8.74
CA GLU A 106 11.43 -3.11 7.74
C GLU A 106 11.51 -4.40 6.91
N PHE A 107 12.06 -4.28 5.72
CA PHE A 107 12.31 -5.40 4.84
C PHE A 107 13.50 -6.22 5.36
N GLU A 108 13.34 -7.55 5.38
CA GLU A 108 14.40 -8.43 5.88
C GLU A 108 15.57 -8.58 4.92
N GLY A 109 15.33 -8.43 3.63
CA GLY A 109 16.36 -8.65 2.63
C GLY A 109 16.71 -10.11 2.44
N GLY A 110 17.98 -10.42 2.26
CA GLY A 110 18.46 -11.80 2.09
C GLY A 110 17.80 -12.50 0.91
N ARG A 111 17.32 -13.72 1.13
CA ARG A 111 16.64 -14.51 0.07
C ARG A 111 15.38 -13.80 -0.46
N HIS A 112 14.76 -12.97 0.36
CA HIS A 112 13.56 -12.25 -0.05
C HIS A 112 13.88 -11.17 -1.08
N ALA A 113 15.06 -10.56 -1.01
CA ALA A 113 15.49 -9.56 -2.00
C ALA A 113 15.53 -10.15 -3.41
N ARG A 114 15.99 -11.39 -3.56
CA ARG A 114 16.01 -12.06 -4.86
C ARG A 114 14.59 -12.25 -5.41
N ARG A 115 13.67 -12.65 -4.54
CA ARG A 115 12.28 -12.87 -4.94
C ARG A 115 11.58 -11.56 -5.30
N VAL A 116 11.85 -10.49 -4.55
CA VAL A 116 11.33 -9.16 -4.86
C VAL A 116 11.85 -8.70 -6.22
N GLY A 117 13.14 -8.95 -6.50
CA GLY A 117 13.69 -8.64 -7.83
C GLY A 117 12.98 -9.39 -8.94
N GLN A 118 12.62 -10.66 -8.71
CA GLN A 118 11.85 -11.43 -9.68
C GLN A 118 10.45 -10.86 -9.90
N LEU A 119 9.79 -10.41 -8.82
CA LEU A 119 8.48 -9.76 -8.92
C LEU A 119 8.57 -8.50 -9.77
N ASP A 120 9.57 -7.67 -9.51
CA ASP A 120 9.76 -6.42 -10.23
C ASP A 120 10.11 -6.64 -11.70
N GLY A 121 10.62 -7.80 -12.05
CA GLY A 121 10.93 -8.16 -13.44
C GLY A 121 9.71 -8.55 -14.26
N ILE A 122 8.58 -8.80 -13.63
CA ILE A 122 7.35 -9.13 -14.34
C ILE A 122 6.73 -7.84 -14.86
N GLN A 123 6.42 -7.81 -16.15
CA GLN A 123 5.83 -6.61 -16.76
C GLN A 123 4.40 -6.42 -16.30
N PRO A 124 4.06 -5.22 -15.83
CA PRO A 124 2.68 -4.93 -15.45
C PRO A 124 1.73 -4.91 -16.62
#